data_1e54d2b5505bff4d135297374fa6a783
#
_entry.id   1e54d2b5505bff4d135297374fa6a783
#
_cell.length_a   1.000
_cell.length_b   1.000
_cell.length_c   1.000
_cell.angle_alpha   90.00
_cell.angle_beta   90.00
_cell.angle_gamma   90.00
#
_symmetry.space_group_name_H-M   'P 1'
#
loop_
_entity.id
_entity.type
_entity.pdbx_description
1 polymer ?
#
loop_
_entity_poly.entity_id
_entity_poly.type
_entity_poly.pdbx_seq_one_letter_code
_entity_poly.pdbx_strand_id
1 'polypeptide(L)'
;MTNPKGRFGIHGGQYIPETLMNAVQELEAAYEHYKNDPEFQAELTALLNDYAGRPSRLYFAGKVTEDLGGAKVYLKREDLNHTGAHKINNVLGQALLAKKMGKTRLIAETGAGQHGVATATAAALMGMECVVFMGEEDTKRQALNVYRMRLLGAEVIPVTTGTGTLKDACSAAFREWTNRIADTHYCLGSVMGPHPFPTMVRDFQSVISKEIKEQLMEKEGKLPDVVMACVGGGSNAIGAFYHFIDDPSVRLIGCEAAGRGVDTAETAATIATGRLGIFHGMKSYFCQDQFGQIAPVYSISAGLDYPGIGPEHAHLHDIGRAEYVPVTDEEAVEAFEYLSRMEGIIPAIESAHAVAYARKLAPTMGKDQIIVVNISGRGDKDCAAIARYRGEDIHE
;
A
#
# COMPACT_ATOMS: atom_id res chain seq x y z
N MET A 1 -21.37 10.81 16.41
CA MET A 1 -21.88 9.42 16.49
C MET A 1 -20.66 8.52 16.44
N THR A 2 -20.48 7.66 17.46
CA THR A 2 -19.41 6.66 17.42
C THR A 2 -19.70 5.68 16.30
N ASN A 3 -18.79 5.57 15.32
CA ASN A 3 -18.91 4.57 14.26
C ASN A 3 -18.98 3.16 14.89
N PRO A 4 -19.90 2.30 14.43
CA PRO A 4 -19.86 0.90 14.84
C PRO A 4 -18.49 0.30 14.54
N LYS A 5 -18.03 -0.61 15.41
CA LYS A 5 -16.73 -1.26 15.26
C LYS A 5 -16.54 -1.83 13.84
N GLY A 6 -15.40 -1.55 13.22
CA GLY A 6 -15.11 -1.98 11.85
C GLY A 6 -15.81 -1.21 10.74
N ARG A 7 -16.41 -0.07 11.07
CA ARG A 7 -17.07 0.81 10.10
C ARG A 7 -16.37 2.16 10.00
N PHE A 8 -16.32 2.68 8.77
CA PHE A 8 -15.91 4.02 8.40
C PHE A 8 -17.10 4.65 7.66
N GLY A 9 -17.98 5.34 8.39
CA GLY A 9 -19.28 5.75 7.86
C GLY A 9 -20.08 4.53 7.38
N ILE A 10 -20.45 4.51 6.08
CA ILE A 10 -21.17 3.38 5.46
C ILE A 10 -20.24 2.26 4.97
N HIS A 11 -18.93 2.47 5.00
CA HIS A 11 -17.92 1.55 4.49
C HIS A 11 -17.39 0.59 5.55
N GLY A 12 -16.61 -0.43 5.14
CA GLY A 12 -16.02 -1.44 6.03
C GLY A 12 -16.95 -2.61 6.31
N GLY A 13 -16.86 -3.19 7.49
CA GLY A 13 -17.64 -4.33 7.94
C GLY A 13 -16.95 -5.67 7.70
N GLN A 14 -17.73 -6.76 7.85
CA GLN A 14 -17.27 -8.15 7.74
C GLN A 14 -18.22 -8.92 6.83
N TYR A 15 -18.00 -8.88 5.52
CA TYR A 15 -18.82 -9.55 4.52
C TYR A 15 -18.10 -10.81 4.02
N ILE A 16 -17.99 -11.78 4.89
CA ILE A 16 -17.25 -13.02 4.66
C ILE A 16 -18.13 -14.25 4.90
N PRO A 17 -17.80 -15.42 4.31
CA PRO A 17 -18.44 -16.68 4.65
C PRO A 17 -18.33 -17.00 6.15
N GLU A 18 -19.35 -17.68 6.67
CA GLU A 18 -19.38 -18.11 8.07
C GLU A 18 -18.19 -18.98 8.45
N THR A 19 -17.64 -19.73 7.51
CA THR A 19 -16.42 -20.54 7.70
C THR A 19 -15.18 -19.74 8.09
N LEU A 20 -15.11 -18.46 7.75
CA LEU A 20 -14.02 -17.56 8.12
C LEU A 20 -14.34 -16.68 9.34
N MET A 21 -15.58 -16.62 9.78
CA MET A 21 -16.00 -15.69 10.83
C MET A 21 -15.23 -15.92 12.14
N ASN A 22 -15.03 -17.18 12.54
CA ASN A 22 -14.28 -17.50 13.76
C ASN A 22 -12.81 -17.02 13.66
N ALA A 23 -12.16 -17.21 12.51
CA ALA A 23 -10.78 -16.78 12.29
C ALA A 23 -10.63 -15.25 12.36
N VAL A 24 -11.59 -14.52 11.81
CA VAL A 24 -11.61 -13.05 11.85
C VAL A 24 -11.92 -12.53 13.25
N GLN A 25 -12.83 -13.18 14.00
CA GLN A 25 -13.11 -12.81 15.39
C GLN A 25 -11.94 -13.13 16.33
N GLU A 26 -11.25 -14.26 16.12
CA GLU A 26 -10.01 -14.58 16.84
C GLU A 26 -8.93 -13.51 16.59
N LEU A 27 -8.74 -13.13 15.32
CA LEU A 27 -7.81 -12.07 14.94
C LEU A 27 -8.17 -10.72 15.56
N GLU A 28 -9.46 -10.36 15.52
CA GLU A 28 -9.95 -9.12 16.12
C GLU A 28 -9.69 -9.08 17.63
N ALA A 29 -10.01 -10.18 18.34
CA ALA A 29 -9.79 -10.29 19.79
C ALA A 29 -8.29 -10.20 20.14
N ALA A 30 -7.43 -10.88 19.38
CA ALA A 30 -5.99 -10.82 19.57
C ALA A 30 -5.45 -9.41 19.30
N TYR A 31 -5.85 -8.78 18.19
CA TYR A 31 -5.44 -7.43 17.86
C TYR A 31 -5.86 -6.41 18.94
N GLU A 32 -7.12 -6.46 19.41
CA GLU A 32 -7.61 -5.58 20.47
C GLU A 32 -6.84 -5.77 21.80
N HIS A 33 -6.41 -7.00 22.09
CA HIS A 33 -5.60 -7.29 23.27
C HIS A 33 -4.19 -6.72 23.13
N TYR A 34 -3.50 -7.02 22.00
CA TYR A 34 -2.09 -6.72 21.84
C TYR A 34 -1.79 -5.28 21.40
N LYS A 35 -2.74 -4.59 20.74
CA LYS A 35 -2.48 -3.23 20.23
C LYS A 35 -2.05 -2.21 21.30
N ASN A 36 -2.44 -2.42 22.57
CA ASN A 36 -2.06 -1.57 23.69
C ASN A 36 -1.17 -2.30 24.72
N ASP A 37 -0.77 -3.53 24.42
CA ASP A 37 0.13 -4.31 25.29
C ASP A 37 1.55 -3.74 25.22
N PRO A 38 2.14 -3.32 26.37
CA PRO A 38 3.47 -2.67 26.36
C PRO A 38 4.59 -3.57 25.88
N GLU A 39 4.51 -4.88 26.14
CA GLU A 39 5.52 -5.86 25.71
C GLU A 39 5.46 -6.07 24.20
N PHE A 40 4.25 -6.22 23.65
CA PHE A 40 4.06 -6.30 22.20
C PHE A 40 4.56 -5.03 21.48
N GLN A 41 4.23 -3.85 22.01
CA GLN A 41 4.65 -2.59 21.44
C GLN A 41 6.17 -2.38 21.50
N ALA A 42 6.82 -2.82 22.58
CA ALA A 42 8.28 -2.77 22.70
C ALA A 42 8.95 -3.72 21.70
N GLU A 43 8.45 -4.95 21.56
CA GLU A 43 8.97 -5.95 20.59
C GLU A 43 8.77 -5.47 19.14
N LEU A 44 7.60 -4.94 18.81
CA LEU A 44 7.34 -4.36 17.49
C LEU A 44 8.23 -3.16 17.20
N THR A 45 8.42 -2.27 18.18
CA THR A 45 9.30 -1.10 18.04
C THR A 45 10.74 -1.52 17.79
N ALA A 46 11.25 -2.52 18.51
CA ALA A 46 12.59 -3.06 18.28
C ALA A 46 12.72 -3.64 16.87
N LEU A 47 11.74 -4.42 16.41
CA LEU A 47 11.73 -4.95 15.03
C LEU A 47 11.71 -3.83 13.97
N LEU A 48 10.92 -2.79 14.19
CA LEU A 48 10.85 -1.66 13.27
C LEU A 48 12.16 -0.88 13.23
N ASN A 49 12.80 -0.64 14.38
CA ASN A 49 14.02 0.16 14.45
C ASN A 49 15.26 -0.64 14.03
N ASP A 50 15.47 -1.80 14.63
CA ASP A 50 16.72 -2.54 14.50
C ASP A 50 16.75 -3.43 13.24
N TYR A 51 15.57 -3.91 12.80
CA TYR A 51 15.48 -4.81 11.64
C TYR A 51 14.97 -4.10 10.39
N ALA A 52 13.89 -3.32 10.47
CA ALA A 52 13.36 -2.60 9.32
C ALA A 52 14.10 -1.30 8.98
N GLY A 53 14.91 -0.77 9.92
CA GLY A 53 15.74 0.42 9.70
C GLY A 53 15.00 1.73 9.89
N ARG A 54 13.94 1.74 10.71
CA ARG A 54 13.21 2.98 11.04
C ARG A 54 13.97 3.83 12.08
N PRO A 55 13.67 5.14 12.18
CA PRO A 55 12.72 5.91 11.36
C PRO A 55 13.18 6.09 9.91
N SER A 56 12.27 5.97 8.95
CA SER A 56 12.59 6.33 7.57
C SER A 56 12.82 7.85 7.46
N ARG A 57 13.66 8.27 6.53
CA ARG A 57 14.08 9.67 6.44
C ARG A 57 13.05 10.54 5.72
N LEU A 58 12.88 11.76 6.20
CA LEU A 58 12.20 12.82 5.47
C LEU A 58 13.29 13.65 4.76
N TYR A 59 13.40 13.50 3.45
CA TYR A 59 14.43 14.08 2.61
C TYR A 59 13.91 15.34 1.90
N PHE A 60 14.63 16.44 2.00
CA PHE A 60 14.34 17.64 1.21
C PHE A 60 14.84 17.48 -0.22
N ALA A 61 13.92 17.41 -1.17
CA ALA A 61 14.24 17.29 -2.59
C ALA A 61 14.58 18.65 -3.17
N GLY A 62 15.83 19.07 -2.96
CA GLY A 62 16.28 20.44 -3.26
C GLY A 62 16.25 20.76 -4.73
N LYS A 63 16.73 19.88 -5.60
CA LYS A 63 16.71 20.09 -7.06
C LYS A 63 15.29 20.07 -7.63
N VAL A 64 14.44 19.18 -7.15
CA VAL A 64 13.01 19.15 -7.52
C VAL A 64 12.33 20.45 -7.09
N THR A 65 12.59 20.93 -5.86
CA THR A 65 12.03 22.18 -5.34
C THR A 65 12.47 23.38 -6.20
N GLU A 66 13.73 23.45 -6.56
CA GLU A 66 14.29 24.51 -7.39
C GLU A 66 13.69 24.49 -8.80
N ASP A 67 13.65 23.32 -9.43
CA ASP A 67 13.13 23.12 -10.78
C ASP A 67 11.66 23.48 -10.91
N LEU A 68 10.84 23.05 -9.94
CA LEU A 68 9.40 23.34 -9.92
C LEU A 68 9.06 24.77 -9.53
N GLY A 69 9.92 25.45 -8.79
CA GLY A 69 9.85 26.90 -8.49
C GLY A 69 8.72 27.34 -7.54
N GLY A 70 7.94 26.41 -7.01
CA GLY A 70 6.85 26.66 -6.07
C GLY A 70 7.11 26.13 -4.67
N ALA A 71 6.21 25.27 -4.17
CA ALA A 71 6.33 24.70 -2.83
C ALA A 71 7.60 23.89 -2.63
N LYS A 72 8.10 23.85 -1.39
CA LYS A 72 9.15 22.92 -0.96
C LYS A 72 8.65 21.49 -1.06
N VAL A 73 9.43 20.60 -1.67
CA VAL A 73 9.09 19.19 -1.82
C VAL A 73 9.95 18.36 -0.88
N TYR A 74 9.30 17.61 0.00
CA TYR A 74 9.92 16.61 0.86
C TYR A 74 9.49 15.21 0.44
N LEU A 75 10.42 14.28 0.50
CA LEU A 75 10.17 12.86 0.19
C LEU A 75 10.27 12.04 1.48
N LYS A 76 9.19 11.36 1.85
CA LYS A 76 9.24 10.35 2.92
C LYS A 76 9.75 9.05 2.34
N ARG A 77 10.94 8.63 2.76
CA ARG A 77 11.77 7.62 2.11
C ARG A 77 11.48 6.21 2.64
N GLU A 78 10.26 5.70 2.40
CA GLU A 78 9.91 4.31 2.74
C GLU A 78 10.62 3.28 1.83
N ASP A 79 11.17 3.71 0.71
CA ASP A 79 12.04 2.95 -0.17
C ASP A 79 13.37 2.52 0.45
N LEU A 80 13.79 3.18 1.53
CA LEU A 80 15.02 2.85 2.27
C LEU A 80 14.81 1.82 3.38
N ASN A 81 13.59 1.44 3.68
CA ASN A 81 13.32 0.39 4.66
C ASN A 81 13.85 -0.96 4.17
N HIS A 82 14.11 -1.88 5.09
CA HIS A 82 14.40 -3.27 4.75
C HIS A 82 13.32 -3.84 3.83
N THR A 83 13.69 -4.63 2.85
CA THR A 83 12.91 -5.10 1.69
C THR A 83 12.63 -4.04 0.62
N GLY A 84 12.91 -2.77 0.88
CA GLY A 84 12.84 -1.69 -0.10
C GLY A 84 11.46 -1.06 -0.28
N ALA A 85 10.55 -1.20 0.69
CA ALA A 85 9.22 -0.61 0.65
C ALA A 85 8.57 -0.52 2.04
N HIS A 86 7.45 0.22 2.12
CA HIS A 86 6.63 0.37 3.33
C HIS A 86 5.97 -0.93 3.83
N LYS A 87 5.87 -1.96 3.00
CA LYS A 87 5.16 -3.21 3.31
C LYS A 87 5.70 -3.88 4.57
N ILE A 88 6.99 -3.78 4.85
CA ILE A 88 7.62 -4.38 6.02
C ILE A 88 7.00 -3.90 7.34
N ASN A 89 6.52 -2.66 7.42
CA ASN A 89 5.91 -2.10 8.63
C ASN A 89 4.69 -2.92 9.07
N ASN A 90 3.75 -3.12 8.14
CA ASN A 90 2.55 -3.90 8.36
C ASN A 90 2.87 -5.37 8.61
N VAL A 91 3.75 -5.95 7.80
CA VAL A 91 4.04 -7.39 7.86
C VAL A 91 4.70 -7.78 9.17
N LEU A 92 5.64 -7.00 9.70
CA LEU A 92 6.24 -7.27 11.01
C LEU A 92 5.18 -7.23 12.12
N GLY A 93 4.26 -6.28 12.08
CA GLY A 93 3.15 -6.20 13.04
C GLY A 93 2.23 -7.42 12.95
N GLN A 94 1.80 -7.80 11.75
CA GLN A 94 0.94 -8.97 11.56
C GLN A 94 1.63 -10.29 11.90
N ALA A 95 2.90 -10.46 11.50
CA ALA A 95 3.64 -11.68 11.80
C ALA A 95 3.91 -11.85 13.31
N LEU A 96 4.23 -10.75 14.00
CA LEU A 96 4.37 -10.75 15.46
C LEU A 96 3.04 -11.11 16.14
N LEU A 97 1.93 -10.51 15.70
CA LEU A 97 0.60 -10.82 16.20
C LEU A 97 0.24 -12.30 15.96
N ALA A 98 0.48 -12.81 14.76
CA ALA A 98 0.26 -14.22 14.42
C ALA A 98 1.05 -15.16 15.33
N LYS A 99 2.32 -14.83 15.62
CA LYS A 99 3.18 -15.58 16.54
C LYS A 99 2.61 -15.58 17.96
N LYS A 100 2.13 -14.43 18.46
CA LYS A 100 1.47 -14.33 19.78
C LYS A 100 0.15 -15.11 19.83
N MET A 101 -0.54 -15.28 18.69
CA MET A 101 -1.72 -16.13 18.55
C MET A 101 -1.38 -17.64 18.42
N GLY A 102 -0.12 -18.01 18.40
CA GLY A 102 0.32 -19.40 18.23
C GLY A 102 0.23 -19.93 16.80
N LYS A 103 0.06 -19.06 15.81
CA LYS A 103 0.09 -19.48 14.38
C LYS A 103 1.51 -19.80 13.97
N THR A 104 1.66 -20.82 13.12
CA THR A 104 2.96 -21.33 12.63
C THR A 104 3.18 -21.11 11.14
N ARG A 105 2.15 -20.61 10.46
CA ARG A 105 2.16 -20.40 9.01
C ARG A 105 1.58 -19.04 8.64
N LEU A 106 2.25 -18.33 7.72
CA LEU A 106 1.75 -17.12 7.08
C LEU A 106 1.38 -17.41 5.63
N ILE A 107 0.24 -16.89 5.19
CA ILE A 107 -0.09 -16.81 3.78
C ILE A 107 -0.26 -15.34 3.38
N ALA A 108 0.05 -15.02 2.12
CA ALA A 108 -0.11 -13.68 1.59
C ALA A 108 -0.51 -13.72 0.12
N GLU A 109 -1.13 -12.63 -0.33
CA GLU A 109 -1.28 -12.28 -1.73
C GLU A 109 -0.19 -11.28 -2.14
N THR A 110 0.13 -11.21 -3.42
CA THR A 110 1.01 -10.16 -3.94
C THR A 110 0.80 -9.90 -5.42
N GLY A 111 0.94 -8.64 -5.86
CA GLY A 111 0.98 -8.22 -7.26
C GLY A 111 2.40 -7.89 -7.68
N ALA A 112 2.92 -6.71 -7.30
CA ALA A 112 4.30 -6.31 -7.56
C ALA A 112 5.38 -7.17 -6.86
N GLY A 113 4.98 -8.08 -5.98
CA GLY A 113 5.88 -8.94 -5.23
C GLY A 113 6.41 -8.35 -3.92
N GLN A 114 6.28 -7.05 -3.69
CA GLN A 114 6.84 -6.40 -2.50
C GLN A 114 6.22 -6.88 -1.19
N HIS A 115 4.89 -7.09 -1.18
CA HIS A 115 4.22 -7.65 -0.01
C HIS A 115 4.62 -9.11 0.23
N GLY A 116 4.70 -9.91 -0.83
CA GLY A 116 5.16 -11.30 -0.76
C GLY A 116 6.59 -11.40 -0.22
N VAL A 117 7.52 -10.57 -0.71
CA VAL A 117 8.90 -10.51 -0.20
C VAL A 117 8.92 -10.11 1.27
N ALA A 118 8.16 -9.10 1.68
CA ALA A 118 8.09 -8.69 3.09
C ALA A 118 7.53 -9.81 3.98
N THR A 119 6.49 -10.52 3.53
CA THR A 119 5.89 -11.65 4.28
C THR A 119 6.86 -12.81 4.39
N ALA A 120 7.52 -13.20 3.29
CA ALA A 120 8.56 -14.23 3.30
C ALA A 120 9.71 -13.85 4.24
N THR A 121 10.12 -12.58 4.25
CA THR A 121 11.16 -12.06 5.14
C THR A 121 10.78 -12.20 6.61
N ALA A 122 9.58 -11.76 6.99
CA ALA A 122 9.11 -11.87 8.37
C ALA A 122 8.90 -13.33 8.80
N ALA A 123 8.38 -14.18 7.90
CA ALA A 123 8.23 -15.60 8.16
C ALA A 123 9.58 -16.28 8.42
N ALA A 124 10.58 -16.00 7.59
CA ALA A 124 11.95 -16.49 7.79
C ALA A 124 12.53 -16.02 9.13
N LEU A 125 12.38 -14.73 9.46
CA LEU A 125 12.85 -14.15 10.72
C LEU A 125 12.21 -14.83 11.95
N MET A 126 10.93 -15.18 11.86
CA MET A 126 10.14 -15.71 12.99
C MET A 126 10.04 -17.23 13.00
N GLY A 127 10.67 -17.93 12.02
CA GLY A 127 10.65 -19.38 11.91
C GLY A 127 9.29 -19.96 11.55
N MET A 128 8.51 -19.25 10.69
CA MET A 128 7.18 -19.66 10.25
C MET A 128 7.20 -20.17 8.81
N GLU A 129 6.32 -21.12 8.50
CA GLU A 129 6.01 -21.52 7.11
C GLU A 129 5.42 -20.31 6.34
N CYS A 130 5.75 -20.17 5.07
CA CYS A 130 5.24 -19.08 4.25
C CYS A 130 4.77 -19.55 2.87
N VAL A 131 3.55 -19.19 2.50
CA VAL A 131 3.00 -19.43 1.16
C VAL A 131 2.47 -18.12 0.59
N VAL A 132 2.90 -17.78 -0.63
CA VAL A 132 2.51 -16.53 -1.30
C VAL A 132 1.76 -16.86 -2.59
N PHE A 133 0.54 -16.33 -2.70
CA PHE A 133 -0.26 -16.39 -3.92
C PHE A 133 0.04 -15.17 -4.79
N MET A 134 0.35 -15.41 -6.05
CA MET A 134 0.68 -14.36 -7.01
C MET A 134 0.04 -14.68 -8.36
N GLY A 135 -0.58 -13.69 -9.00
CA GLY A 135 -1.14 -13.89 -10.32
C GLY A 135 -0.08 -14.37 -11.32
N GLU A 136 -0.43 -15.28 -12.22
CA GLU A 136 0.53 -15.84 -13.18
C GLU A 136 1.17 -14.74 -14.04
N GLU A 137 0.40 -13.74 -14.46
CA GLU A 137 0.92 -12.60 -15.23
C GLU A 137 1.91 -11.76 -14.39
N ASP A 138 1.59 -11.56 -13.11
CA ASP A 138 2.46 -10.82 -12.20
C ASP A 138 3.76 -11.59 -11.89
N THR A 139 3.70 -12.95 -11.84
CA THR A 139 4.93 -13.76 -11.65
C THR A 139 5.92 -13.59 -12.80
N LYS A 140 5.44 -13.37 -14.02
CA LYS A 140 6.27 -13.12 -15.21
C LYS A 140 6.83 -11.69 -15.19
N ARG A 141 5.99 -10.70 -14.82
CA ARG A 141 6.39 -9.28 -14.75
C ARG A 141 7.44 -9.01 -13.68
N GLN A 142 7.38 -9.77 -12.58
CA GLN A 142 8.14 -9.55 -11.34
C GLN A 142 8.96 -10.78 -10.93
N ALA A 143 9.61 -11.42 -11.90
CA ALA A 143 10.38 -12.66 -11.70
C ALA A 143 11.46 -12.55 -10.61
N LEU A 144 12.12 -11.39 -10.50
CA LEU A 144 13.12 -11.12 -9.46
C LEU A 144 12.51 -11.23 -8.05
N ASN A 145 11.32 -10.70 -7.83
CA ASN A 145 10.66 -10.80 -6.53
C ASN A 145 10.18 -12.24 -6.25
N VAL A 146 9.75 -12.98 -7.27
CA VAL A 146 9.45 -14.42 -7.13
C VAL A 146 10.68 -15.19 -6.66
N TYR A 147 11.84 -14.93 -7.26
CA TYR A 147 13.10 -15.55 -6.84
C TYR A 147 13.47 -15.16 -5.39
N ARG A 148 13.33 -13.89 -5.03
CA ARG A 148 13.59 -13.42 -3.64
C ARG A 148 12.69 -14.14 -2.62
N MET A 149 11.40 -14.31 -2.90
CA MET A 149 10.50 -15.05 -2.02
C MET A 149 10.92 -16.50 -1.82
N ARG A 150 11.28 -17.18 -2.91
CA ARG A 150 11.80 -18.57 -2.86
C ARG A 150 13.12 -18.67 -2.10
N LEU A 151 14.03 -17.73 -2.30
CA LEU A 151 15.30 -17.66 -1.57
C LEU A 151 15.09 -17.49 -0.05
N LEU A 152 14.03 -16.78 0.36
CA LEU A 152 13.62 -16.60 1.75
C LEU A 152 12.85 -17.82 2.31
N GLY A 153 12.69 -18.87 1.54
CA GLY A 153 12.03 -20.11 1.97
C GLY A 153 10.51 -20.15 1.75
N ALA A 154 9.93 -19.15 1.09
CA ALA A 154 8.51 -19.16 0.80
C ALA A 154 8.18 -20.00 -0.45
N GLU A 155 7.07 -20.72 -0.39
CA GLU A 155 6.41 -21.28 -1.56
C GLU A 155 5.65 -20.18 -2.30
N VAL A 156 5.85 -20.04 -3.62
CA VAL A 156 5.10 -19.10 -4.45
C VAL A 156 4.20 -19.89 -5.38
N ILE A 157 2.88 -19.71 -5.22
CA ILE A 157 1.85 -20.39 -5.99
C ILE A 157 1.30 -19.44 -7.05
N PRO A 158 1.55 -19.71 -8.35
CA PRO A 158 0.94 -18.94 -9.44
C PRO A 158 -0.57 -19.16 -9.48
N VAL A 159 -1.34 -18.07 -9.57
CA VAL A 159 -2.79 -18.11 -9.68
C VAL A 159 -3.17 -17.87 -11.15
N THR A 160 -3.75 -18.90 -11.79
CA THR A 160 -4.07 -18.90 -13.22
C THR A 160 -5.54 -18.57 -13.51
N THR A 161 -6.37 -18.44 -12.47
CA THR A 161 -7.80 -18.12 -12.60
C THR A 161 -8.03 -16.64 -12.80
N GLY A 162 -9.14 -16.26 -13.46
CA GLY A 162 -9.50 -14.87 -13.69
C GLY A 162 -8.56 -14.18 -14.68
N THR A 163 -8.08 -13.00 -14.33
CA THR A 163 -7.09 -12.24 -15.12
C THR A 163 -5.65 -12.60 -14.76
N GLY A 164 -5.44 -13.48 -13.78
CA GLY A 164 -4.11 -13.85 -13.30
C GLY A 164 -3.33 -12.70 -12.65
N THR A 165 -4.03 -11.78 -11.98
CA THR A 165 -3.46 -10.60 -11.33
C THR A 165 -3.74 -10.56 -9.82
N LEU A 166 -3.37 -9.46 -9.15
CA LEU A 166 -3.47 -9.28 -7.69
C LEU A 166 -4.86 -9.61 -7.13
N LYS A 167 -5.96 -9.24 -7.81
CA LYS A 167 -7.32 -9.56 -7.37
C LYS A 167 -7.53 -11.07 -7.20
N ASP A 168 -7.05 -11.86 -8.16
CA ASP A 168 -7.19 -13.31 -8.15
C ASP A 168 -6.30 -13.98 -7.10
N ALA A 169 -5.12 -13.41 -6.87
CA ALA A 169 -4.24 -13.79 -5.76
C ALA A 169 -4.91 -13.59 -4.40
N CYS A 170 -5.59 -12.45 -4.18
CA CYS A 170 -6.39 -12.20 -2.97
C CYS A 170 -7.48 -13.27 -2.79
N SER A 171 -8.23 -13.56 -3.85
CA SER A 171 -9.28 -14.58 -3.80
C SER A 171 -8.74 -15.97 -3.49
N ALA A 172 -7.56 -16.33 -4.01
CA ALA A 172 -6.90 -17.59 -3.71
C ALA A 172 -6.42 -17.66 -2.25
N ALA A 173 -5.86 -16.59 -1.73
CA ALA A 173 -5.43 -16.50 -0.33
C ALA A 173 -6.61 -16.66 0.65
N PHE A 174 -7.76 -16.03 0.40
CA PHE A 174 -8.96 -16.21 1.21
C PHE A 174 -9.45 -17.67 1.18
N ARG A 175 -9.45 -18.32 0.02
CA ARG A 175 -9.82 -19.75 -0.09
C ARG A 175 -8.86 -20.65 0.68
N GLU A 176 -7.56 -20.41 0.57
CA GLU A 176 -6.56 -21.18 1.32
C GLU A 176 -6.67 -20.95 2.83
N TRP A 177 -6.94 -19.73 3.27
CA TRP A 177 -7.13 -19.45 4.69
C TRP A 177 -8.29 -20.24 5.28
N THR A 178 -9.39 -20.40 4.51
CA THR A 178 -10.54 -21.24 4.92
C THR A 178 -10.14 -22.69 5.18
N ASN A 179 -9.15 -23.22 4.45
CA ASN A 179 -8.71 -24.61 4.58
C ASN A 179 -7.87 -24.86 5.84
N ARG A 180 -7.14 -23.85 6.36
CA ARG A 180 -6.15 -24.02 7.41
C ARG A 180 -6.18 -22.88 8.45
N ILE A 181 -7.37 -22.50 8.93
CA ILE A 181 -7.53 -21.38 9.88
C ILE A 181 -6.85 -21.64 11.24
N ALA A 182 -6.69 -22.90 11.65
CA ALA A 182 -6.18 -23.24 12.99
C ALA A 182 -4.70 -22.80 13.17
N ASP A 183 -3.85 -23.04 12.18
CA ASP A 183 -2.42 -22.81 12.23
C ASP A 183 -1.92 -21.67 11.37
N THR A 184 -2.80 -21.09 10.54
CA THR A 184 -2.44 -20.13 9.50
C THR A 184 -3.01 -18.74 9.79
N HIS A 185 -2.17 -17.71 9.63
CA HIS A 185 -2.61 -16.31 9.55
C HIS A 185 -2.52 -15.82 8.12
N TYR A 186 -3.60 -15.20 7.64
CA TYR A 186 -3.57 -14.46 6.38
C TYR A 186 -2.98 -13.06 6.63
N CYS A 187 -1.73 -12.87 6.20
CA CYS A 187 -1.02 -11.58 6.27
C CYS A 187 -1.47 -10.70 5.10
N LEU A 188 -2.55 -9.96 5.27
CA LEU A 188 -3.15 -9.15 4.21
C LEU A 188 -2.33 -7.89 3.96
N GLY A 189 -2.03 -7.61 2.68
CA GLY A 189 -1.03 -6.63 2.27
C GLY A 189 -1.48 -5.18 2.20
N SER A 190 -2.77 -4.88 2.41
CA SER A 190 -3.28 -3.51 2.31
C SER A 190 -4.41 -3.23 3.32
N VAL A 191 -4.91 -2.00 3.35
CA VAL A 191 -6.01 -1.54 4.21
C VAL A 191 -7.37 -1.93 3.62
N MET A 192 -7.49 -3.17 3.22
CA MET A 192 -8.67 -3.77 2.59
C MET A 192 -9.10 -5.03 3.36
N GLY A 193 -10.17 -5.66 2.91
CA GLY A 193 -10.67 -6.88 3.53
C GLY A 193 -11.65 -6.64 4.67
N PRO A 194 -12.10 -7.73 5.33
CA PRO A 194 -13.01 -7.65 6.45
C PRO A 194 -12.33 -7.01 7.67
N HIS A 195 -13.10 -6.33 8.53
CA HIS A 195 -12.58 -5.94 9.83
C HIS A 195 -12.05 -7.16 10.59
N PRO A 196 -10.84 -7.12 11.25
CA PRO A 196 -10.10 -5.92 11.65
C PRO A 196 -9.01 -5.46 10.64
N PHE A 197 -8.83 -6.11 9.49
CA PHE A 197 -7.71 -5.82 8.59
C PHE A 197 -7.55 -4.35 8.24
N PRO A 198 -8.57 -3.60 7.80
CA PRO A 198 -8.38 -2.19 7.44
C PRO A 198 -7.83 -1.34 8.61
N THR A 199 -8.35 -1.56 9.82
CA THR A 199 -7.90 -0.84 11.02
C THR A 199 -6.49 -1.27 11.44
N MET A 200 -6.25 -2.58 11.50
CA MET A 200 -4.97 -3.16 11.93
C MET A 200 -3.82 -2.76 11.00
N VAL A 201 -4.02 -2.89 9.69
CA VAL A 201 -3.00 -2.52 8.69
C VAL A 201 -2.73 -1.01 8.71
N ARG A 202 -3.78 -0.17 8.83
CA ARG A 202 -3.62 1.27 9.02
C ARG A 202 -2.74 1.57 10.23
N ASP A 203 -3.04 0.97 11.38
CA ASP A 203 -2.34 1.25 12.62
C ASP A 203 -0.85 0.87 12.52
N PHE A 204 -0.51 -0.27 11.91
CA PHE A 204 0.89 -0.64 11.66
C PHE A 204 1.58 0.26 10.64
N GLN A 205 0.86 0.82 9.68
CA GLN A 205 1.41 1.77 8.70
C GLN A 205 1.46 3.22 9.23
N SER A 206 0.71 3.56 10.25
CA SER A 206 0.59 4.93 10.77
C SER A 206 1.89 5.51 11.32
N VAL A 207 2.89 4.67 11.57
CA VAL A 207 4.27 5.09 11.88
C VAL A 207 4.82 6.06 10.83
N ILE A 208 4.39 5.95 9.57
CA ILE A 208 4.80 6.84 8.47
C ILE A 208 4.39 8.28 8.77
N SER A 209 3.11 8.55 9.03
CA SER A 209 2.60 9.90 9.32
C SER A 209 3.10 10.45 10.65
N LYS A 210 3.26 9.59 11.67
CA LYS A 210 3.85 9.98 12.94
C LYS A 210 5.24 10.56 12.73
N GLU A 211 6.09 9.83 12.03
CA GLU A 211 7.46 10.26 11.73
C GLU A 211 7.50 11.49 10.80
N ILE A 212 6.60 11.61 9.79
CA ILE A 212 6.50 12.83 8.97
C ILE A 212 6.25 14.04 9.86
N LYS A 213 5.28 13.94 10.77
CA LYS A 213 4.89 15.04 11.67
C LYS A 213 6.05 15.46 12.56
N GLU A 214 6.71 14.49 13.20
CA GLU A 214 7.87 14.75 14.09
C GLU A 214 9.05 15.35 13.31
N GLN A 215 9.45 14.73 12.20
CA GLN A 215 10.60 15.15 11.41
C GLN A 215 10.39 16.51 10.74
N LEU A 216 9.17 16.83 10.31
CA LEU A 216 8.91 18.13 9.69
C LEU A 216 8.83 19.25 10.72
N MET A 217 8.28 18.98 11.91
CA MET A 217 8.32 19.91 13.02
C MET A 217 9.76 20.22 13.44
N GLU A 218 10.65 19.24 13.45
CA GLU A 218 12.09 19.44 13.71
C GLU A 218 12.77 20.31 12.63
N LYS A 219 12.45 20.06 11.34
CA LYS A 219 13.11 20.71 10.20
C LYS A 219 12.56 22.10 9.88
N GLU A 220 11.26 22.27 9.94
CA GLU A 220 10.56 23.47 9.44
C GLU A 220 9.73 24.19 10.52
N GLY A 221 9.55 23.56 11.71
CA GLY A 221 8.76 24.13 12.80
C GLY A 221 7.27 24.21 12.53
N LYS A 222 6.77 23.54 11.49
CA LYS A 222 5.35 23.55 11.09
C LYS A 222 4.89 22.25 10.45
N LEU A 223 3.58 22.06 10.35
CA LEU A 223 2.97 20.97 9.59
C LEU A 223 3.11 21.18 8.08
N PRO A 224 3.01 20.13 7.26
CA PRO A 224 2.97 20.26 5.80
C PRO A 224 1.65 20.92 5.36
N ASP A 225 1.66 21.57 4.21
CA ASP A 225 0.44 22.04 3.56
C ASP A 225 -0.28 20.90 2.81
N VAL A 226 0.50 19.95 2.30
CA VAL A 226 0.00 18.78 1.55
C VAL A 226 0.78 17.53 1.95
N VAL A 227 0.08 16.42 2.19
CA VAL A 227 0.65 15.07 2.21
C VAL A 227 0.06 14.27 1.06
N MET A 228 0.92 13.63 0.28
CA MET A 228 0.57 12.98 -0.97
C MET A 228 1.15 11.57 -1.04
N ALA A 229 0.35 10.63 -1.52
CA ALA A 229 0.78 9.23 -1.73
C ALA A 229 0.02 8.57 -2.87
N CYS A 230 0.61 7.57 -3.50
CA CYS A 230 -0.10 6.73 -4.46
C CYS A 230 -1.12 5.83 -3.77
N VAL A 231 -2.21 5.49 -4.47
CA VAL A 231 -3.31 4.68 -3.93
C VAL A 231 -3.69 3.57 -4.89
N GLY A 232 -3.51 2.32 -4.43
CA GLY A 232 -4.19 1.14 -4.94
C GLY A 232 -5.18 0.70 -3.86
N GLY A 233 -4.89 -0.38 -3.10
CA GLY A 233 -5.63 -0.68 -1.86
C GLY A 233 -5.49 0.41 -0.78
N GLY A 234 -4.38 1.16 -0.78
CA GLY A 234 -4.22 2.40 -0.05
C GLY A 234 -3.41 2.33 1.25
N SER A 235 -2.66 1.27 1.53
CA SER A 235 -1.96 1.12 2.82
C SER A 235 -0.87 2.17 3.05
N ASN A 236 -0.06 2.49 2.04
CA ASN A 236 0.95 3.53 2.19
C ASN A 236 0.32 4.92 2.36
N ALA A 237 -0.76 5.18 1.65
CA ALA A 237 -1.45 6.46 1.70
C ALA A 237 -2.11 6.69 3.06
N ILE A 238 -2.88 5.72 3.57
CA ILE A 238 -3.47 5.87 4.90
C ILE A 238 -2.40 5.97 6.00
N GLY A 239 -1.29 5.23 5.85
CA GLY A 239 -0.14 5.36 6.74
C GLY A 239 0.45 6.77 6.76
N ALA A 240 0.53 7.43 5.59
CA ALA A 240 0.99 8.80 5.47
C ALA A 240 -0.06 9.84 5.93
N PHE A 241 -1.35 9.52 5.86
CA PHE A 241 -2.45 10.45 6.15
C PHE A 241 -2.90 10.42 7.61
N TYR A 242 -2.80 9.28 8.29
CA TYR A 242 -3.52 9.00 9.52
C TYR A 242 -3.40 10.08 10.61
N HIS A 243 -2.20 10.49 10.96
CA HIS A 243 -1.99 11.52 12.00
C HIS A 243 -2.28 12.96 11.54
N PHE A 244 -2.71 13.14 10.29
CA PHE A 244 -3.13 14.42 9.74
C PHE A 244 -4.64 14.48 9.46
N ILE A 245 -5.39 13.38 9.68
CA ILE A 245 -6.84 13.35 9.41
C ILE A 245 -7.56 14.44 10.18
N ASP A 246 -7.18 14.66 11.44
CA ASP A 246 -7.78 15.68 12.31
C ASP A 246 -7.13 17.07 12.17
N ASP A 247 -6.15 17.24 11.29
CA ASP A 247 -5.49 18.53 11.00
C ASP A 247 -6.08 19.13 9.70
N PRO A 248 -7.15 19.94 9.73
CA PRO A 248 -7.85 20.40 8.53
C PRO A 248 -7.02 21.35 7.65
N SER A 249 -5.94 21.92 8.20
CA SER A 249 -4.98 22.74 7.45
C SER A 249 -4.09 21.94 6.50
N VAL A 250 -3.99 20.61 6.70
CA VAL A 250 -3.19 19.72 5.87
C VAL A 250 -4.07 19.05 4.83
N ARG A 251 -3.84 19.33 3.55
CA ARG A 251 -4.51 18.63 2.45
C ARG A 251 -3.95 17.21 2.31
N LEU A 252 -4.84 16.25 2.11
CA LEU A 252 -4.49 14.84 1.90
C LEU A 252 -4.86 14.47 0.46
N ILE A 253 -3.87 14.03 -0.33
CA ILE A 253 -4.07 13.73 -1.75
C ILE A 253 -3.60 12.32 -2.07
N GLY A 254 -4.56 11.46 -2.46
CA GLY A 254 -4.31 10.12 -2.98
C GLY A 254 -4.20 10.15 -4.51
N CYS A 255 -3.12 9.60 -5.06
CA CYS A 255 -2.89 9.53 -6.50
C CYS A 255 -3.21 8.11 -6.99
N GLU A 256 -4.30 7.98 -7.76
CA GLU A 256 -4.78 6.72 -8.30
C GLU A 256 -4.16 6.42 -9.67
N ALA A 257 -4.02 5.14 -9.99
CA ALA A 257 -3.52 4.70 -11.30
C ALA A 257 -4.64 4.78 -12.36
N ALA A 258 -4.60 5.78 -13.21
CA ALA A 258 -5.54 5.93 -14.30
C ALA A 258 -5.20 5.07 -15.55
N GLY A 259 -4.08 4.34 -15.52
CA GLY A 259 -3.69 3.51 -16.65
C GLY A 259 -3.57 4.34 -17.93
N ARG A 260 -4.37 4.01 -18.93
CA ARG A 260 -4.44 4.76 -20.20
C ARG A 260 -5.46 5.90 -20.20
N GLY A 261 -6.10 6.14 -19.06
CA GLY A 261 -7.07 7.22 -18.87
C GLY A 261 -8.38 6.73 -18.24
N VAL A 262 -9.01 7.57 -17.43
CA VAL A 262 -10.28 7.27 -16.74
C VAL A 262 -11.47 7.06 -17.68
N ASP A 263 -11.38 7.58 -18.90
CA ASP A 263 -12.40 7.41 -19.94
C ASP A 263 -12.19 6.13 -20.78
N THR A 264 -11.22 5.31 -20.43
CA THR A 264 -10.90 4.03 -21.09
C THR A 264 -11.30 2.84 -20.21
N ALA A 265 -11.34 1.64 -20.80
CA ALA A 265 -11.50 0.40 -20.05
C ALA A 265 -10.20 -0.02 -19.32
N GLU A 266 -9.08 0.63 -19.59
CA GLU A 266 -7.76 0.32 -19.07
C GLU A 266 -7.35 1.33 -17.99
N THR A 267 -8.05 1.30 -16.85
CA THR A 267 -7.84 2.15 -15.68
C THR A 267 -8.03 1.36 -14.38
N ALA A 268 -7.34 1.75 -13.33
CA ALA A 268 -7.51 1.23 -11.96
C ALA A 268 -7.86 2.36 -10.96
N ALA A 269 -8.27 3.54 -11.46
CA ALA A 269 -8.67 4.68 -10.64
C ALA A 269 -10.04 4.46 -10.01
N THR A 270 -10.07 3.81 -8.86
CA THR A 270 -11.28 3.30 -8.21
C THR A 270 -12.22 4.39 -7.70
N ILE A 271 -11.71 5.48 -7.13
CA ILE A 271 -12.57 6.61 -6.70
C ILE A 271 -13.15 7.32 -7.92
N ALA A 272 -12.33 7.49 -8.97
CA ALA A 272 -12.79 8.20 -10.17
C ALA A 272 -13.84 7.41 -10.97
N THR A 273 -13.76 6.07 -11.03
CA THR A 273 -14.57 5.24 -11.94
C THR A 273 -15.41 4.17 -11.26
N GLY A 274 -15.12 3.85 -10.00
CA GLY A 274 -15.78 2.79 -9.25
C GLY A 274 -17.14 3.18 -8.69
N ARG A 275 -17.82 2.17 -8.15
CA ARG A 275 -19.13 2.32 -7.50
C ARG A 275 -19.14 1.59 -6.17
N LEU A 276 -20.03 1.99 -5.27
CA LEU A 276 -20.22 1.36 -3.98
C LEU A 276 -20.70 -0.09 -4.13
N GLY A 277 -20.08 -1.01 -3.39
CA GLY A 277 -20.47 -2.40 -3.35
C GLY A 277 -19.72 -3.19 -2.30
N ILE A 278 -19.86 -4.53 -2.33
CA ILE A 278 -19.18 -5.46 -1.43
C ILE A 278 -18.12 -6.22 -2.22
N PHE A 279 -16.90 -6.21 -1.73
CA PHE A 279 -15.75 -6.75 -2.42
C PHE A 279 -14.68 -7.20 -1.43
N HIS A 280 -14.11 -8.39 -1.58
CA HIS A 280 -13.09 -8.95 -0.69
C HIS A 280 -13.41 -8.81 0.81
N GLY A 281 -14.68 -9.03 1.19
CA GLY A 281 -15.12 -9.02 2.58
C GLY A 281 -15.40 -7.65 3.18
N MET A 282 -15.35 -6.57 2.40
CA MET A 282 -15.61 -5.19 2.83
C MET A 282 -16.64 -4.50 1.93
N LYS A 283 -17.31 -3.49 2.48
CA LYS A 283 -18.09 -2.53 1.70
C LYS A 283 -17.23 -1.30 1.39
N SER A 284 -17.01 -1.02 0.11
CA SER A 284 -16.18 0.10 -0.34
C SER A 284 -16.51 0.45 -1.78
N TYR A 285 -15.75 1.38 -2.39
CA TYR A 285 -15.77 1.58 -3.83
C TYR A 285 -14.91 0.52 -4.53
N PHE A 286 -15.36 0.03 -5.67
CA PHE A 286 -14.58 -0.79 -6.59
C PHE A 286 -15.06 -0.65 -8.04
N CYS A 287 -14.17 -0.95 -8.99
CA CYS A 287 -14.47 -0.90 -10.41
C CYS A 287 -15.44 -2.03 -10.78
N GLN A 288 -16.59 -1.68 -11.34
CA GLN A 288 -17.67 -2.60 -11.65
C GLN A 288 -18.12 -2.45 -13.09
N ASP A 289 -18.48 -3.59 -13.70
CA ASP A 289 -19.18 -3.61 -14.98
C ASP A 289 -20.65 -3.19 -14.81
N GLN A 290 -21.40 -3.19 -15.90
CA GLN A 290 -22.81 -2.83 -15.92
C GLN A 290 -23.71 -3.75 -15.08
N PHE A 291 -23.25 -4.96 -14.75
CA PHE A 291 -23.97 -5.96 -13.95
C PHE A 291 -23.55 -5.96 -12.47
N GLY A 292 -22.65 -5.08 -12.09
CA GLY A 292 -22.12 -4.99 -10.72
C GLY A 292 -21.03 -6.05 -10.41
N GLN A 293 -20.50 -6.73 -11.43
CA GLN A 293 -19.35 -7.60 -11.27
C GLN A 293 -18.05 -6.79 -11.24
N ILE A 294 -17.00 -7.38 -10.67
CA ILE A 294 -15.68 -6.77 -10.67
C ILE A 294 -15.19 -6.59 -12.11
N ALA A 295 -15.00 -5.35 -12.54
CA ALA A 295 -14.45 -5.06 -13.85
C ALA A 295 -12.95 -5.38 -13.90
N PRO A 296 -12.41 -5.84 -15.01
CA PRO A 296 -10.98 -5.82 -15.25
C PRO A 296 -10.44 -4.39 -15.11
N VAL A 297 -9.26 -4.28 -14.53
CA VAL A 297 -8.54 -3.00 -14.41
C VAL A 297 -7.16 -3.12 -15.03
N TYR A 298 -6.50 -1.98 -15.23
CA TYR A 298 -5.17 -1.97 -15.80
C TYR A 298 -4.33 -0.82 -15.24
N SER A 299 -3.09 -1.09 -14.94
CA SER A 299 -2.02 -0.14 -14.67
C SER A 299 -0.68 -0.74 -15.07
N ILE A 300 0.26 0.08 -15.53
CA ILE A 300 1.67 -0.30 -15.67
C ILE A 300 2.26 -0.75 -14.34
N SER A 301 1.72 -0.24 -13.23
CA SER A 301 2.10 -0.60 -11.87
C SER A 301 1.32 -1.81 -11.38
N ALA A 302 1.97 -2.97 -11.27
CA ALA A 302 1.35 -4.18 -10.73
C ALA A 302 0.88 -4.01 -9.28
N GLY A 303 1.48 -3.12 -8.51
CA GLY A 303 1.08 -2.83 -7.12
C GLY A 303 -0.17 -1.95 -7.02
N LEU A 304 -0.56 -1.25 -8.08
CA LEU A 304 -1.77 -0.42 -8.17
C LEU A 304 -2.84 -1.05 -9.09
N ASP A 305 -2.53 -2.17 -9.74
CA ASP A 305 -3.46 -2.93 -10.60
C ASP A 305 -4.46 -3.72 -9.75
N TYR A 306 -5.33 -2.99 -9.07
CA TYR A 306 -6.30 -3.50 -8.12
C TYR A 306 -7.63 -2.75 -8.24
N PRO A 307 -8.76 -3.46 -8.38
CA PRO A 307 -10.05 -2.85 -8.72
C PRO A 307 -10.81 -2.21 -7.55
N GLY A 308 -10.20 -2.08 -6.37
CA GLY A 308 -10.88 -1.58 -5.18
C GLY A 308 -10.00 -0.67 -4.34
N ILE A 309 -10.60 -0.04 -3.32
CA ILE A 309 -9.90 0.86 -2.39
C ILE A 309 -10.31 0.54 -0.95
N GLY A 310 -9.42 0.79 0.00
CA GLY A 310 -9.69 0.61 1.42
C GLY A 310 -10.90 1.42 1.90
N PRO A 311 -11.71 0.86 2.81
CA PRO A 311 -12.98 1.49 3.22
C PRO A 311 -12.79 2.82 3.96
N GLU A 312 -11.66 3.03 4.62
CA GLU A 312 -11.35 4.33 5.25
C GLU A 312 -11.06 5.40 4.21
N HIS A 313 -10.37 5.08 3.12
CA HIS A 313 -10.19 5.99 2.00
C HIS A 313 -11.51 6.38 1.35
N ALA A 314 -12.40 5.41 1.12
CA ALA A 314 -13.74 5.66 0.61
C ALA A 314 -14.52 6.63 1.52
N HIS A 315 -14.42 6.44 2.84
CA HIS A 315 -15.02 7.35 3.81
C HIS A 315 -14.39 8.75 3.78
N LEU A 316 -13.07 8.85 3.75
CA LEU A 316 -12.36 10.15 3.68
C LEU A 316 -12.73 10.92 2.41
N HIS A 317 -12.95 10.21 1.30
CA HIS A 317 -13.48 10.79 0.07
C HIS A 317 -14.91 11.34 0.27
N ASP A 318 -15.81 10.51 0.81
CA ASP A 318 -17.23 10.87 0.97
C ASP A 318 -17.44 12.11 1.85
N ILE A 319 -16.63 12.26 2.89
CA ILE A 319 -16.69 13.42 3.78
C ILE A 319 -15.85 14.62 3.29
N GLY A 320 -15.21 14.51 2.13
CA GLY A 320 -14.37 15.57 1.55
C GLY A 320 -13.07 15.83 2.33
N ARG A 321 -12.60 14.86 3.15
CA ARG A 321 -11.37 15.03 3.94
C ARG A 321 -10.11 14.77 3.11
N ALA A 322 -10.17 13.86 2.17
CA ALA A 322 -9.07 13.54 1.25
C ALA A 322 -9.53 13.68 -0.21
N GLU A 323 -8.64 14.19 -1.03
CA GLU A 323 -8.80 14.30 -2.49
C GLU A 323 -8.18 13.06 -3.14
N TYR A 324 -8.79 12.58 -4.23
CA TYR A 324 -8.22 11.49 -5.03
C TYR A 324 -8.13 11.94 -6.49
N VAL A 325 -6.93 11.79 -7.05
CA VAL A 325 -6.61 12.31 -8.38
C VAL A 325 -6.09 11.19 -9.28
N PRO A 326 -6.62 11.06 -10.50
CA PRO A 326 -6.13 10.08 -11.45
C PRO A 326 -4.80 10.54 -12.07
N VAL A 327 -3.87 9.59 -12.22
CA VAL A 327 -2.56 9.78 -12.87
C VAL A 327 -2.37 8.67 -13.89
N THR A 328 -2.06 9.04 -15.13
CA THR A 328 -1.87 8.07 -16.22
C THR A 328 -0.51 7.37 -16.15
N ASP A 329 -0.38 6.25 -16.86
CA ASP A 329 0.89 5.52 -16.96
C ASP A 329 2.01 6.40 -17.55
N GLU A 330 1.72 7.21 -18.57
CA GLU A 330 2.70 8.12 -19.16
C GLU A 330 3.21 9.15 -18.16
N GLU A 331 2.29 9.78 -17.42
CA GLU A 331 2.65 10.74 -16.37
C GLU A 331 3.50 10.10 -15.26
N ALA A 332 3.17 8.86 -14.89
CA ALA A 332 3.91 8.11 -13.89
C ALA A 332 5.31 7.72 -14.38
N VAL A 333 5.45 7.28 -15.64
CA VAL A 333 6.74 6.94 -16.25
C VAL A 333 7.63 8.18 -16.38
N GLU A 334 7.08 9.31 -16.85
CA GLU A 334 7.81 10.58 -16.88
C GLU A 334 8.29 11.02 -15.49
N ALA A 335 7.45 10.85 -14.47
CA ALA A 335 7.80 11.21 -13.09
C ALA A 335 8.86 10.25 -12.49
N PHE A 336 8.81 8.98 -12.84
CA PHE A 336 9.84 8.00 -12.49
C PHE A 336 11.22 8.43 -13.03
N GLU A 337 11.28 8.76 -14.31
CA GLU A 337 12.50 9.24 -14.97
C GLU A 337 12.95 10.59 -14.43
N TYR A 338 11.99 11.50 -14.19
CA TYR A 338 12.25 12.83 -13.65
C TYR A 338 12.92 12.76 -12.27
N LEU A 339 12.33 12.05 -11.32
CA LEU A 339 12.90 11.93 -9.96
C LEU A 339 14.27 11.25 -9.99
N SER A 340 14.43 10.24 -10.86
CA SER A 340 15.71 9.53 -11.04
C SER A 340 16.81 10.48 -11.50
N ARG A 341 16.52 11.37 -12.45
CA ARG A 341 17.51 12.33 -13.00
C ARG A 341 17.76 13.51 -12.07
N MET A 342 16.70 13.98 -11.39
CA MET A 342 16.81 15.17 -10.54
C MET A 342 17.50 14.88 -9.21
N GLU A 343 17.09 13.82 -8.52
CA GLU A 343 17.56 13.54 -7.15
C GLU A 343 18.40 12.24 -7.04
N GLY A 344 18.59 11.51 -8.15
CA GLY A 344 19.29 10.21 -8.10
C GLY A 344 18.48 9.15 -7.33
N ILE A 345 17.17 9.30 -7.25
CA ILE A 345 16.26 8.40 -6.55
C ILE A 345 15.39 7.70 -7.60
N ILE A 346 15.54 6.40 -7.75
CA ILE A 346 14.69 5.57 -8.61
C ILE A 346 13.51 5.10 -7.77
N PRO A 347 12.32 5.75 -7.87
CA PRO A 347 11.17 5.38 -7.05
C PRO A 347 10.49 4.13 -7.63
N ALA A 348 9.76 3.38 -6.81
CA ALA A 348 8.81 2.42 -7.37
C ALA A 348 7.82 3.13 -8.29
N ILE A 349 7.42 2.46 -9.39
CA ILE A 349 6.46 3.03 -10.34
C ILE A 349 5.13 3.40 -9.65
N GLU A 350 4.76 2.70 -8.59
CA GLU A 350 3.66 3.05 -7.72
C GLU A 350 3.82 4.49 -7.19
N SER A 351 4.96 4.78 -6.55
CA SER A 351 5.26 6.09 -5.95
C SER A 351 5.38 7.20 -6.99
N ALA A 352 5.80 6.86 -8.21
CA ALA A 352 5.92 7.82 -9.30
C ALA A 352 4.59 8.50 -9.66
N HIS A 353 3.44 7.85 -9.41
CA HIS A 353 2.12 8.48 -9.55
C HIS A 353 1.98 9.71 -8.63
N ALA A 354 2.43 9.62 -7.38
CA ALA A 354 2.40 10.75 -6.46
C ALA A 354 3.42 11.84 -6.86
N VAL A 355 4.59 11.45 -7.33
CA VAL A 355 5.59 12.41 -7.86
C VAL A 355 5.04 13.14 -9.09
N ALA A 356 4.32 12.46 -9.98
CA ALA A 356 3.68 13.07 -11.16
C ALA A 356 2.72 14.18 -10.77
N TYR A 357 1.88 13.94 -9.78
CA TYR A 357 0.94 14.97 -9.34
C TYR A 357 1.63 16.10 -8.55
N ALA A 358 2.67 15.79 -7.77
CA ALA A 358 3.49 16.80 -7.11
C ALA A 358 4.14 17.78 -8.11
N ARG A 359 4.60 17.28 -9.27
CA ARG A 359 5.11 18.12 -10.38
C ARG A 359 4.07 19.10 -10.92
N LYS A 360 2.80 18.73 -10.91
CA LYS A 360 1.70 19.62 -11.35
C LYS A 360 1.31 20.62 -10.27
N LEU A 361 1.30 20.18 -9.01
CA LEU A 361 0.78 20.98 -7.90
C LEU A 361 1.82 21.98 -7.36
N ALA A 362 3.09 21.58 -7.18
CA ALA A 362 4.11 22.41 -6.54
C ALA A 362 4.29 23.79 -7.19
N PRO A 363 4.30 23.93 -8.55
CA PRO A 363 4.44 25.24 -9.19
C PRO A 363 3.27 26.20 -8.90
N THR A 364 2.14 25.70 -8.49
CA THR A 364 0.92 26.50 -8.19
C THR A 364 0.86 26.99 -6.76
N MET A 365 1.80 26.55 -5.91
CA MET A 365 1.84 26.83 -4.47
C MET A 365 2.95 27.84 -4.13
N GLY A 366 2.84 28.49 -2.99
CA GLY A 366 3.84 29.43 -2.48
C GLY A 366 5.14 28.76 -2.05
N LYS A 367 6.25 29.48 -2.13
CA LYS A 367 7.60 28.98 -1.79
C LYS A 367 7.80 28.62 -0.32
N ASP A 368 6.95 29.10 0.56
CA ASP A 368 6.91 28.79 1.98
C ASP A 368 5.99 27.60 2.30
N GLN A 369 5.20 27.14 1.34
CA GLN A 369 4.36 25.96 1.48
C GLN A 369 5.15 24.67 1.28
N ILE A 370 4.65 23.57 1.85
CA ILE A 370 5.36 22.29 1.89
C ILE A 370 4.46 21.16 1.37
N ILE A 371 5.00 20.41 0.43
CA ILE A 371 4.43 19.14 -0.03
C ILE A 371 5.31 18.00 0.51
N VAL A 372 4.70 17.02 1.16
CA VAL A 372 5.36 15.75 1.50
C VAL A 372 4.82 14.66 0.59
N VAL A 373 5.70 14.02 -0.17
CA VAL A 373 5.39 12.87 -1.03
C VAL A 373 5.92 11.60 -0.37
N ASN A 374 5.04 10.62 -0.16
CA ASN A 374 5.47 9.31 0.35
C ASN A 374 6.04 8.46 -0.77
N ILE A 375 7.37 8.22 -0.76
CA ILE A 375 8.05 7.29 -1.67
C ILE A 375 7.93 5.90 -1.07
N SER A 376 6.87 5.21 -1.43
CA SER A 376 6.42 3.96 -0.80
C SER A 376 7.33 2.76 -1.02
N GLY A 377 8.17 2.81 -2.06
CA GLY A 377 9.12 1.76 -2.39
C GLY A 377 10.15 2.19 -3.43
N ARG A 378 11.17 1.36 -3.63
CA ARG A 378 12.23 1.59 -4.62
C ARG A 378 11.91 0.93 -5.95
N GLY A 379 12.46 1.50 -7.03
CA GLY A 379 12.12 1.18 -8.41
C GLY A 379 13.07 0.20 -9.12
N ASP A 380 14.04 -0.40 -8.45
CA ASP A 380 14.95 -1.38 -9.08
C ASP A 380 14.18 -2.49 -9.80
N LYS A 381 13.09 -2.94 -9.19
CA LYS A 381 12.17 -3.96 -9.73
C LYS A 381 11.45 -3.53 -11.01
N ASP A 382 11.35 -2.22 -11.26
CA ASP A 382 10.53 -1.63 -12.32
C ASP A 382 11.34 -1.21 -13.53
N CYS A 383 12.69 -1.16 -13.43
CA CYS A 383 13.58 -0.69 -14.50
C CYS A 383 13.32 -1.42 -15.83
N ALA A 384 13.18 -2.75 -15.81
CA ALA A 384 12.89 -3.54 -17.01
C ALA A 384 11.50 -3.22 -17.61
N ALA A 385 10.50 -2.96 -16.75
CA ALA A 385 9.16 -2.58 -17.22
C ALA A 385 9.16 -1.18 -17.86
N ILE A 386 9.88 -0.23 -17.27
CA ILE A 386 10.05 1.12 -17.82
C ILE A 386 10.80 1.09 -19.14
N ALA A 387 11.90 0.33 -19.23
CA ALA A 387 12.65 0.16 -20.48
C ALA A 387 11.74 -0.38 -21.60
N ARG A 388 11.01 -1.46 -21.35
CA ARG A 388 10.03 -1.99 -22.32
C ARG A 388 8.97 -0.96 -22.72
N TYR A 389 8.47 -0.19 -21.76
CA TYR A 389 7.49 0.88 -22.04
C TYR A 389 8.07 1.94 -23.00
N ARG A 390 9.35 2.25 -22.87
CA ARG A 390 10.09 3.17 -23.77
C ARG A 390 10.59 2.51 -25.06
N GLY A 391 10.32 1.22 -25.27
CA GLY A 391 10.76 0.49 -26.46
C GLY A 391 12.23 0.06 -26.40
N GLU A 392 12.83 0.08 -25.21
CA GLU A 392 14.18 -0.42 -24.97
C GLU A 392 14.12 -1.86 -24.44
N ASP A 393 15.04 -2.70 -24.90
CA ASP A 393 15.19 -4.08 -24.40
C ASP A 393 16.46 -4.15 -23.54
N ILE A 394 16.27 -4.46 -22.25
CA ILE A 394 17.38 -4.79 -21.35
C ILE A 394 17.43 -6.29 -21.18
N HIS A 395 18.49 -6.88 -21.66
CA HIS A 395 18.78 -8.29 -21.42
C HIS A 395 19.19 -8.43 -19.94
N GLU A 396 18.40 -9.16 -19.16
CA GLU A 396 18.76 -9.56 -17.80
C GLU A 396 19.63 -10.82 -17.82
#